data_95f249d4eb24682ff546345305041b65
#
_entry.id   95f249d4eb24682ff546345305041b65
#
_cell.length_a   1.000
_cell.length_b   1.000
_cell.length_c   1.000
_cell.angle_alpha   90.00
_cell.angle_beta   90.00
_cell.angle_gamma   90.00
#
_symmetry.space_group_name_H-M   'P 1'
#
loop_
_entity.id
_entity.type
_entity.pdbx_description
1 polymer ?
#
loop_
_entity_poly.entity_id
_entity_poly.type
_entity_poly.pdbx_seq_one_letter_code
_entity_poly.pdbx_strand_id
1 'polypeptide(L)'
;VTYPSFREPRSVRLALPFLLVVLAVLLSACGGHKQARVQVPPPPSISQPPAPSAPTTATPETPPAEDAKEDEKIEVPAGAKAVFEETGMSSWYGAPYHNRRGSNGEVYNMHAMTAAHRTLPLGSIVRVTNVKTGHSAIVRITDRGPFVEGRILDLSLAAAKAVDIYQPGVARVHLEVLRTPAPLEAGGRWAVQIGSFSDEKGARELVDHLQRRYHTAKVLHFSSPTGDWWVRIRVLDDDRGRAETLARETATEEGSVFLVRLD
;
A
#
# COMPACT_ATOMS: atom_id res chain seq x y z
N VAL A 1 26.68 73.98 39.72
CA VAL A 1 26.76 72.69 38.94
C VAL A 1 25.32 72.37 38.56
N THR A 2 24.95 72.66 37.27
CA THR A 2 23.61 72.53 36.71
C THR A 2 23.56 71.16 35.98
N TYR A 3 22.64 70.28 36.35
CA TYR A 3 22.35 69.04 35.61
C TYR A 3 21.41 69.32 34.45
N PRO A 4 21.65 68.82 33.24
CA PRO A 4 20.70 68.90 32.14
C PRO A 4 19.54 67.94 32.30
N SER A 5 18.31 68.46 32.12
CA SER A 5 17.08 67.67 32.10
C SER A 5 16.99 66.81 30.85
N PHE A 6 16.89 65.50 30.98
CA PHE A 6 16.67 64.52 29.92
C PHE A 6 15.17 64.57 29.47
N ARG A 7 14.92 65.09 28.30
CA ARG A 7 13.57 65.01 27.66
C ARG A 7 13.42 63.63 27.04
N GLU A 8 12.51 62.81 27.54
CA GLU A 8 12.10 61.58 26.90
C GLU A 8 11.38 61.85 25.57
N PRO A 9 11.71 61.13 24.48
CA PRO A 9 11.03 61.28 23.20
C PRO A 9 9.61 60.71 23.28
N ARG A 10 8.61 61.54 22.91
CA ARG A 10 7.17 61.22 22.88
C ARG A 10 6.77 60.05 21.95
N SER A 11 7.68 59.44 21.22
CA SER A 11 7.44 58.37 20.25
C SER A 11 7.32 56.96 20.85
N VAL A 12 7.75 56.74 22.11
CA VAL A 12 7.74 55.39 22.74
C VAL A 12 6.36 54.99 23.27
N ARG A 13 5.46 55.98 23.54
CA ARG A 13 4.13 55.66 24.12
C ARG A 13 3.08 55.16 23.12
N LEU A 14 3.28 55.34 21.79
CA LEU A 14 2.34 54.81 20.77
C LEU A 14 2.69 53.44 20.24
N ALA A 15 3.93 52.99 20.40
CA ALA A 15 4.39 51.68 19.86
C ALA A 15 3.96 50.50 20.70
N LEU A 16 3.78 50.66 22.01
CA LEU A 16 3.47 49.56 22.93
C LEU A 16 2.06 48.96 22.71
N PRO A 17 0.98 49.74 22.54
CA PRO A 17 -0.34 49.14 22.26
C PRO A 17 -0.43 48.50 20.87
N PHE A 18 0.32 48.99 19.88
CA PHE A 18 0.35 48.41 18.55
C PHE A 18 1.08 47.06 18.53
N LEU A 19 2.14 46.91 19.29
CA LEU A 19 2.87 45.66 19.47
C LEU A 19 2.03 44.58 20.15
N LEU A 20 1.23 44.96 21.16
CA LEU A 20 0.32 44.04 21.84
C LEU A 20 -0.83 43.54 20.96
N VAL A 21 -1.36 44.41 20.09
CA VAL A 21 -2.41 44.01 19.11
C VAL A 21 -1.84 43.09 18.05
N VAL A 22 -0.63 43.31 17.55
CA VAL A 22 0.03 42.40 16.58
C VAL A 22 0.36 41.06 17.23
N LEU A 23 0.80 41.03 18.48
CA LEU A 23 1.07 39.80 19.20
C LEU A 23 -0.23 39.00 19.48
N ALA A 24 -1.34 39.66 19.78
CA ALA A 24 -2.66 39.04 19.96
C ALA A 24 -3.20 38.42 18.67
N VAL A 25 -2.98 39.08 17.51
CA VAL A 25 -3.37 38.55 16.19
C VAL A 25 -2.52 37.30 15.82
N LEU A 26 -1.23 37.29 16.15
CA LEU A 26 -0.36 36.14 15.90
C LEU A 26 -0.67 34.93 16.79
N LEU A 27 -1.18 35.12 17.99
CA LEU A 27 -1.60 34.06 18.88
C LEU A 27 -2.98 33.47 18.52
N SER A 28 -3.82 34.21 17.80
CA SER A 28 -5.12 33.71 17.31
C SER A 28 -5.00 32.84 16.06
N ALA A 29 -3.83 32.80 15.41
CA ALA A 29 -3.58 31.99 14.21
C ALA A 29 -3.17 30.52 14.51
N CYS A 30 -3.07 30.12 15.80
CA CYS A 30 -2.99 28.73 16.19
C CYS A 30 -4.37 28.07 16.14
N GLY A 31 -4.99 28.09 14.95
CA GLY A 31 -6.16 27.26 14.62
C GLY A 31 -5.76 25.81 14.71
N GLY A 32 -6.36 25.09 15.66
CA GLY A 32 -6.11 23.68 15.89
C GLY A 32 -6.19 22.88 14.60
N HIS A 33 -5.15 22.14 14.31
CA HIS A 33 -5.18 21.09 13.32
C HIS A 33 -6.24 20.10 13.77
N LYS A 34 -7.42 20.17 13.15
CA LYS A 34 -8.40 19.10 13.23
C LYS A 34 -7.71 17.89 12.60
N GLN A 35 -7.19 16.99 13.44
CA GLN A 35 -6.85 15.65 12.99
C GLN A 35 -8.09 15.11 12.30
N ALA A 36 -8.02 14.93 11.01
CA ALA A 36 -9.03 14.21 10.27
C ALA A 36 -9.05 12.80 10.84
N ARG A 37 -10.02 12.54 11.72
CA ARG A 37 -10.33 11.20 12.18
C ARG A 37 -10.86 10.49 10.95
N VAL A 38 -10.04 9.65 10.33
CA VAL A 38 -10.47 8.72 9.30
C VAL A 38 -11.48 7.81 10.00
N GLN A 39 -12.76 8.11 9.86
CA GLN A 39 -13.82 7.18 10.18
C GLN A 39 -13.78 6.12 9.08
N VAL A 40 -13.24 4.94 9.43
CA VAL A 40 -13.48 3.75 8.65
C VAL A 40 -14.98 3.50 8.72
N PRO A 41 -15.72 3.52 7.59
CA PRO A 41 -17.14 3.22 7.62
C PRO A 41 -17.33 1.80 8.18
N PRO A 42 -18.32 1.56 9.05
CA PRO A 42 -18.64 0.23 9.52
C PRO A 42 -19.00 -0.65 8.31
N PRO A 43 -18.70 -1.95 8.35
CA PRO A 43 -19.09 -2.85 7.28
C PRO A 43 -20.60 -2.74 7.08
N PRO A 44 -21.10 -2.75 5.82
CA PRO A 44 -22.53 -2.66 5.56
C PRO A 44 -23.24 -3.81 6.25
N SER A 45 -24.24 -3.47 7.08
CA SER A 45 -25.17 -4.44 7.66
C SER A 45 -25.94 -5.07 6.50
N ILE A 46 -25.69 -6.33 6.21
CA ILE A 46 -26.45 -7.08 5.23
C ILE A 46 -27.78 -7.44 5.91
N SER A 47 -28.82 -6.65 5.64
CA SER A 47 -30.19 -7.06 5.89
C SER A 47 -30.49 -8.20 4.93
N GLN A 48 -30.70 -9.40 5.44
CA GLN A 48 -31.19 -10.53 4.64
C GLN A 48 -32.55 -10.17 4.02
N PRO A 49 -32.72 -10.29 2.69
CA PRO A 49 -34.04 -10.26 2.10
C PRO A 49 -34.79 -11.55 2.46
N PRO A 50 -36.12 -11.49 2.59
CA PRO A 50 -36.93 -12.68 2.86
C PRO A 50 -36.85 -13.66 1.71
N ALA A 51 -36.77 -14.94 2.04
CA ALA A 51 -36.70 -16.05 1.11
C ALA A 51 -37.94 -16.07 0.16
N PRO A 52 -37.73 -16.11 -1.17
CA PRO A 52 -38.79 -16.49 -2.06
C PRO A 52 -38.92 -18.01 -2.14
N SER A 53 -40.14 -18.46 -2.10
CA SER A 53 -40.57 -19.85 -2.25
C SER A 53 -40.09 -20.46 -3.56
N ALA A 54 -39.65 -21.72 -3.52
CA ALA A 54 -39.16 -22.48 -4.64
C ALA A 54 -40.17 -22.61 -5.80
N PRO A 55 -39.65 -22.67 -7.03
CA PRO A 55 -40.02 -23.74 -7.94
C PRO A 55 -38.82 -24.57 -8.41
N THR A 56 -39.13 -25.80 -8.60
CA THR A 56 -38.40 -26.98 -8.97
C THR A 56 -37.58 -26.84 -10.27
N THR A 57 -36.37 -27.44 -10.23
CA THR A 57 -35.63 -28.09 -11.30
C THR A 57 -35.03 -27.22 -12.44
N ALA A 58 -33.79 -26.85 -12.24
CA ALA A 58 -32.71 -27.02 -13.25
C ALA A 58 -31.39 -26.99 -12.49
N THR A 59 -30.69 -28.11 -12.48
CA THR A 59 -29.34 -28.25 -11.99
C THR A 59 -28.41 -27.42 -12.87
N PRO A 60 -27.76 -26.34 -12.35
CA PRO A 60 -26.58 -25.82 -12.99
C PRO A 60 -25.43 -26.73 -12.58
N GLU A 61 -24.83 -27.40 -13.55
CA GLU A 61 -23.51 -28.03 -13.40
C GLU A 61 -22.56 -27.00 -12.78
N THR A 62 -22.21 -27.23 -11.53
CA THR A 62 -21.06 -26.59 -10.89
C THR A 62 -19.84 -26.96 -11.72
N PRO A 63 -19.05 -26.00 -12.24
CA PRO A 63 -17.75 -26.33 -12.79
C PRO A 63 -16.95 -27.04 -11.69
N PRO A 64 -16.18 -28.09 -12.02
CA PRO A 64 -15.42 -28.83 -11.04
C PRO A 64 -14.53 -27.86 -10.26
N ALA A 65 -14.60 -27.93 -8.96
CA ALA A 65 -13.61 -27.34 -8.05
C ALA A 65 -12.34 -28.21 -8.12
N GLU A 66 -11.67 -28.18 -9.29
CA GLU A 66 -10.35 -28.73 -9.46
C GLU A 66 -9.36 -27.59 -9.42
N ASP A 67 -8.41 -27.72 -8.50
CA ASP A 67 -7.20 -26.96 -8.20
C ASP A 67 -7.22 -26.05 -6.97
N ALA A 68 -7.88 -26.44 -5.90
CA ALA A 68 -7.32 -26.16 -4.59
C ALA A 68 -6.13 -27.11 -4.43
N LYS A 69 -4.95 -26.75 -4.94
CA LYS A 69 -3.72 -27.39 -4.50
C LYS A 69 -3.73 -27.27 -2.97
N GLU A 70 -3.75 -28.43 -2.29
CA GLU A 70 -3.58 -28.52 -0.84
C GLU A 70 -2.46 -27.55 -0.45
N ASP A 71 -2.66 -26.80 0.63
CA ASP A 71 -1.67 -25.84 1.16
C ASP A 71 -0.32 -26.57 1.22
N GLU A 72 0.51 -26.33 0.20
CA GLU A 72 1.85 -26.88 0.12
C GLU A 72 2.59 -26.43 1.37
N LYS A 73 2.80 -27.37 2.30
CA LYS A 73 3.50 -27.08 3.55
C LYS A 73 4.85 -26.45 3.19
N ILE A 74 4.98 -25.15 3.45
CA ILE A 74 6.20 -24.43 3.13
C ILE A 74 7.31 -24.97 4.02
N GLU A 75 8.12 -25.87 3.46
CA GLU A 75 9.27 -26.42 4.17
C GLU A 75 10.43 -25.42 4.10
N VAL A 76 10.85 -24.98 5.26
CA VAL A 76 12.04 -24.15 5.43
C VAL A 76 13.02 -24.94 6.29
N PRO A 77 14.27 -25.15 5.82
CA PRO A 77 15.28 -25.85 6.62
C PRO A 77 15.48 -25.16 7.98
N ALA A 78 15.62 -25.94 9.03
CA ALA A 78 15.94 -25.41 10.35
C ALA A 78 17.28 -24.66 10.27
N GLY A 79 17.27 -23.38 10.70
CA GLY A 79 18.47 -22.53 10.64
C GLY A 79 18.72 -21.84 9.29
N ALA A 80 17.73 -21.83 8.38
CA ALA A 80 17.84 -21.04 7.14
C ALA A 80 18.14 -19.57 7.49
N LYS A 81 19.25 -19.06 6.93
CA LYS A 81 19.65 -17.65 7.09
C LYS A 81 18.90 -16.78 6.09
N ALA A 82 18.50 -15.60 6.54
CA ALA A 82 17.93 -14.60 5.66
C ALA A 82 18.95 -14.14 4.61
N VAL A 83 18.52 -14.06 3.34
CA VAL A 83 19.30 -13.47 2.24
C VAL A 83 19.00 -12.00 2.05
N PHE A 84 17.91 -11.52 2.64
CA PHE A 84 17.50 -10.11 2.66
C PHE A 84 16.56 -9.90 3.86
N GLU A 85 16.62 -8.71 4.44
CA GLU A 85 15.78 -8.31 5.58
C GLU A 85 15.22 -6.91 5.36
N GLU A 86 13.99 -6.69 5.79
CA GLU A 86 13.33 -5.39 5.74
C GLU A 86 12.40 -5.21 6.95
N THR A 87 12.29 -3.99 7.47
CA THR A 87 11.36 -3.67 8.56
C THR A 87 10.46 -2.52 8.16
N GLY A 88 9.15 -2.71 8.27
CA GLY A 88 8.17 -1.69 7.90
C GLY A 88 6.76 -2.03 8.38
N MET A 89 5.78 -1.26 7.89
CA MET A 89 4.39 -1.52 8.22
C MET A 89 3.80 -2.61 7.32
N SER A 90 2.99 -3.47 7.91
CA SER A 90 2.22 -4.50 7.20
C SER A 90 0.74 -4.34 7.51
N SER A 91 -0.10 -4.62 6.53
CA SER A 91 -1.55 -4.82 6.71
C SER A 91 -1.97 -6.19 6.17
N TRP A 92 -3.25 -6.38 5.94
CA TRP A 92 -3.77 -7.60 5.34
C TRP A 92 -4.92 -7.32 4.38
N TYR A 93 -5.17 -8.24 3.45
CA TYR A 93 -6.24 -8.17 2.46
C TYR A 93 -7.09 -9.45 2.51
N GLY A 94 -8.39 -9.32 2.25
CA GLY A 94 -9.35 -10.40 2.51
C GLY A 94 -10.40 -10.55 1.41
N ALA A 95 -11.66 -10.63 1.82
CA ALA A 95 -12.81 -11.04 1.00
C ALA A 95 -12.95 -10.39 -0.39
N PRO A 96 -12.69 -9.10 -0.62
CA PRO A 96 -12.79 -8.52 -1.98
C PRO A 96 -11.85 -9.15 -3.00
N TYR A 97 -10.72 -9.71 -2.54
CA TYR A 97 -9.68 -10.34 -3.37
C TYR A 97 -9.80 -11.86 -3.42
N HIS A 98 -10.52 -12.47 -2.49
CA HIS A 98 -10.69 -13.93 -2.43
C HIS A 98 -11.30 -14.48 -3.71
N ASN A 99 -10.78 -15.64 -4.17
CA ASN A 99 -11.15 -16.28 -5.44
C ASN A 99 -10.83 -15.45 -6.71
N ARG A 100 -9.99 -14.41 -6.62
CA ARG A 100 -9.48 -13.67 -7.77
C ARG A 100 -8.05 -14.10 -8.09
N ARG A 101 -7.62 -13.93 -9.35
CA ARG A 101 -6.23 -14.24 -9.72
C ARG A 101 -5.29 -13.20 -9.15
N GLY A 102 -4.26 -13.67 -8.43
CA GLY A 102 -3.13 -12.88 -7.99
C GLY A 102 -2.13 -12.59 -9.12
N SER A 103 -1.08 -11.84 -8.79
CA SER A 103 -0.05 -11.45 -9.76
C SER A 103 0.80 -12.63 -10.26
N ASN A 104 0.87 -13.72 -9.52
CA ASN A 104 1.51 -14.97 -9.95
C ASN A 104 0.62 -15.85 -10.84
N GLY A 105 -0.63 -15.44 -11.10
CA GLY A 105 -1.61 -16.16 -11.93
C GLY A 105 -2.43 -17.20 -11.17
N GLU A 106 -2.08 -17.53 -9.94
CA GLU A 106 -2.87 -18.45 -9.08
C GLU A 106 -4.12 -17.75 -8.53
N VAL A 107 -5.13 -18.54 -8.17
CA VAL A 107 -6.31 -18.03 -7.47
C VAL A 107 -5.96 -17.72 -6.02
N TYR A 108 -6.19 -16.49 -5.59
CA TYR A 108 -5.92 -16.07 -4.22
C TYR A 108 -6.88 -16.74 -3.23
N ASN A 109 -6.28 -17.47 -2.29
CA ASN A 109 -6.98 -18.04 -1.14
C ASN A 109 -6.59 -17.26 0.13
N MET A 110 -7.54 -16.52 0.72
CA MET A 110 -7.28 -15.75 1.94
C MET A 110 -6.97 -16.63 3.16
N HIS A 111 -7.23 -17.95 3.09
CA HIS A 111 -6.94 -18.91 4.16
C HIS A 111 -5.55 -19.58 4.01
N ALA A 112 -4.85 -19.35 2.90
CA ALA A 112 -3.48 -19.82 2.68
C ALA A 112 -2.43 -18.86 3.28
N MET A 113 -1.23 -19.37 3.58
CA MET A 113 -0.12 -18.60 4.15
C MET A 113 0.63 -17.84 3.05
N THR A 114 0.05 -16.74 2.58
CA THR A 114 0.57 -15.93 1.47
C THR A 114 0.62 -14.44 1.81
N ALA A 115 1.36 -13.69 0.98
CA ALA A 115 1.46 -12.24 1.11
C ALA A 115 1.71 -11.57 -0.24
N ALA A 116 1.46 -10.25 -0.29
CA ALA A 116 1.81 -9.37 -1.38
C ALA A 116 3.02 -8.50 -1.01
N HIS A 117 3.99 -8.42 -1.93
CA HIS A 117 5.17 -7.55 -1.82
C HIS A 117 5.47 -6.91 -3.17
N ARG A 118 5.96 -5.65 -3.17
CA ARG A 118 6.17 -4.91 -4.42
C ARG A 118 7.29 -5.46 -5.29
N THR A 119 8.43 -5.82 -4.69
CA THR A 119 9.69 -6.04 -5.41
C THR A 119 10.33 -7.41 -5.22
N LEU A 120 9.92 -8.20 -4.22
CA LEU A 120 10.40 -9.58 -4.08
C LEU A 120 9.92 -10.44 -5.25
N PRO A 121 10.75 -11.35 -5.80
CA PRO A 121 10.30 -12.32 -6.80
C PRO A 121 9.06 -13.09 -6.34
N LEU A 122 8.08 -13.30 -7.22
CA LEU A 122 6.92 -14.14 -6.93
C LEU A 122 7.39 -15.58 -6.62
N GLY A 123 6.82 -16.20 -5.57
CA GLY A 123 7.28 -17.49 -5.06
C GLY A 123 8.37 -17.39 -3.97
N SER A 124 8.84 -16.19 -3.63
CA SER A 124 9.77 -16.01 -2.50
C SER A 124 9.12 -16.51 -1.20
N ILE A 125 9.90 -17.16 -0.36
CA ILE A 125 9.52 -17.64 0.96
C ILE A 125 10.11 -16.70 2.00
N VAL A 126 9.25 -16.12 2.82
CA VAL A 126 9.65 -15.13 3.81
C VAL A 126 9.14 -15.48 5.20
N ARG A 127 9.92 -15.17 6.22
CA ARG A 127 9.46 -15.13 7.61
C ARG A 127 9.02 -13.73 7.91
N VAL A 128 7.84 -13.60 8.47
CA VAL A 128 7.28 -12.31 8.92
C VAL A 128 7.11 -12.38 10.42
N THR A 129 7.74 -11.46 11.14
CA THR A 129 7.67 -11.37 12.61
C THR A 129 7.03 -10.04 12.99
N ASN A 130 5.97 -10.08 13.77
CA ASN A 130 5.39 -8.89 14.38
C ASN A 130 6.36 -8.34 15.44
N VAL A 131 6.86 -7.12 15.22
CA VAL A 131 7.87 -6.52 16.10
C VAL A 131 7.35 -6.32 17.54
N LYS A 132 6.03 -6.13 17.70
CA LYS A 132 5.43 -5.87 19.03
C LYS A 132 5.20 -7.16 19.82
N THR A 133 4.72 -8.23 19.16
CA THR A 133 4.31 -9.47 19.86
C THR A 133 5.38 -10.57 19.78
N GLY A 134 6.30 -10.49 18.81
CA GLY A 134 7.29 -11.52 18.53
C GLY A 134 6.72 -12.74 17.78
N HIS A 135 5.41 -12.79 17.54
CA HIS A 135 4.83 -13.89 16.76
C HIS A 135 5.28 -13.82 15.31
N SER A 136 5.61 -14.99 14.76
CA SER A 136 6.13 -15.10 13.40
C SER A 136 5.41 -16.19 12.60
N ALA A 137 5.40 -16.00 11.29
CA ALA A 137 4.86 -16.97 10.34
C ALA A 137 5.71 -17.01 9.06
N ILE A 138 5.71 -18.16 8.40
CA ILE A 138 6.31 -18.33 7.08
C ILE A 138 5.20 -18.16 6.04
N VAL A 139 5.44 -17.29 5.05
CA VAL A 139 4.49 -17.02 3.97
C VAL A 139 5.18 -17.05 2.61
N ARG A 140 4.41 -17.32 1.56
CA ARG A 140 4.85 -17.25 0.16
C ARG A 140 4.38 -15.93 -0.46
N ILE A 141 5.27 -15.25 -1.17
CA ILE A 141 4.92 -14.04 -1.93
C ILE A 141 4.22 -14.47 -3.22
N THR A 142 2.93 -14.19 -3.33
CA THR A 142 2.08 -14.60 -4.47
C THR A 142 1.48 -13.42 -5.22
N ASP A 143 1.57 -12.22 -4.64
CA ASP A 143 0.92 -11.04 -5.22
C ASP A 143 1.78 -9.77 -5.11
N ARG A 144 1.32 -8.72 -5.79
CA ARG A 144 1.94 -7.40 -5.85
C ARG A 144 1.16 -6.39 -5.01
N GLY A 145 1.87 -5.61 -4.26
CA GLY A 145 1.43 -4.61 -3.29
C GLY A 145 2.36 -4.62 -2.08
N PRO A 146 2.08 -3.84 -1.06
CA PRO A 146 1.01 -2.83 -0.98
C PRO A 146 1.29 -1.59 -1.84
N PHE A 147 0.22 -1.02 -2.40
CA PHE A 147 0.28 0.27 -3.09
C PHE A 147 -0.25 1.40 -2.20
N VAL A 148 0.24 1.42 -0.98
CA VAL A 148 -0.03 2.42 0.05
C VAL A 148 1.31 2.82 0.65
N GLU A 149 1.54 4.12 0.81
CA GLU A 149 2.79 4.64 1.39
C GLU A 149 3.02 4.13 2.82
N GLY A 150 4.30 3.91 3.14
CA GLY A 150 4.71 3.44 4.45
C GLY A 150 4.49 1.94 4.71
N ARG A 151 3.77 1.22 3.84
CA ARG A 151 3.61 -0.24 3.93
C ARG A 151 4.59 -0.97 3.03
N ILE A 152 5.10 -2.10 3.52
CA ILE A 152 6.02 -2.98 2.78
C ILE A 152 5.36 -4.30 2.40
N LEU A 153 4.36 -4.75 3.18
CA LEU A 153 3.77 -6.08 3.05
C LEU A 153 2.26 -6.03 3.31
N ASP A 154 1.49 -6.80 2.53
CA ASP A 154 0.10 -7.11 2.83
C ASP A 154 -0.07 -8.63 2.96
N LEU A 155 -0.56 -9.07 4.11
CA LEU A 155 -0.73 -10.48 4.46
C LEU A 155 -2.09 -11.02 4.02
N SER A 156 -2.18 -12.31 3.77
CA SER A 156 -3.47 -13.00 3.75
C SER A 156 -4.15 -12.95 5.12
N LEU A 157 -5.44 -13.24 5.18
CA LEU A 157 -6.18 -13.33 6.43
C LEU A 157 -5.56 -14.36 7.39
N ALA A 158 -5.17 -15.55 6.88
CA ALA A 158 -4.55 -16.59 7.70
C ALA A 158 -3.21 -16.13 8.28
N ALA A 159 -2.34 -15.54 7.44
CA ALA A 159 -1.06 -15.03 7.87
C ALA A 159 -1.20 -13.87 8.88
N ALA A 160 -2.14 -12.94 8.66
CA ALA A 160 -2.41 -11.84 9.58
C ALA A 160 -2.88 -12.31 10.96
N LYS A 161 -3.67 -13.38 11.02
CA LYS A 161 -4.07 -14.02 12.29
C LYS A 161 -2.87 -14.65 12.99
N ALA A 162 -1.99 -15.32 12.25
CA ALA A 162 -0.83 -16.01 12.80
C ALA A 162 0.20 -15.05 13.44
N VAL A 163 0.27 -13.79 12.97
CA VAL A 163 1.21 -12.78 13.47
C VAL A 163 0.51 -11.60 14.19
N ASP A 164 -0.72 -11.79 14.68
CA ASP A 164 -1.52 -10.81 15.46
C ASP A 164 -1.75 -9.46 14.75
N ILE A 165 -1.85 -9.46 13.43
CA ILE A 165 -2.14 -8.26 12.66
C ILE A 165 -3.64 -8.14 12.33
N TYR A 166 -4.39 -9.24 12.40
CA TYR A 166 -5.81 -9.26 12.04
C TYR A 166 -6.63 -8.23 12.82
N GLN A 167 -6.53 -8.18 14.15
CA GLN A 167 -7.32 -7.29 15.00
C GLN A 167 -6.92 -5.81 14.86
N PRO A 168 -5.61 -5.44 14.95
CA PRO A 168 -5.22 -4.05 14.79
C PRO A 168 -5.29 -3.56 13.35
N GLY A 169 -5.39 -4.46 12.36
CA GLY A 169 -5.42 -4.16 10.93
C GLY A 169 -4.06 -3.78 10.33
N VAL A 170 -3.18 -3.16 11.10
CA VAL A 170 -1.84 -2.71 10.69
C VAL A 170 -0.87 -2.88 11.86
N ALA A 171 0.34 -3.40 11.58
CA ALA A 171 1.42 -3.47 12.57
C ALA A 171 2.80 -3.36 11.90
N ARG A 172 3.82 -3.04 12.71
CA ARG A 172 5.20 -3.07 12.27
C ARG A 172 5.71 -4.51 12.29
N VAL A 173 6.30 -4.93 11.17
CA VAL A 173 6.86 -6.27 11.01
C VAL A 173 8.34 -6.20 10.63
N HIS A 174 9.06 -7.26 10.99
CA HIS A 174 10.36 -7.61 10.45
C HIS A 174 10.17 -8.77 9.46
N LEU A 175 10.63 -8.58 8.24
CA LEU A 175 10.54 -9.52 7.13
C LEU A 175 11.94 -10.07 6.83
N GLU A 176 12.08 -11.38 6.78
CA GLU A 176 13.30 -12.10 6.43
C GLU A 176 13.04 -12.95 5.18
N VAL A 177 13.74 -12.71 4.09
CA VAL A 177 13.67 -13.57 2.88
C VAL A 177 14.54 -14.79 3.10
N LEU A 178 13.92 -15.96 3.19
CA LEU A 178 14.60 -17.24 3.44
C LEU A 178 14.97 -17.97 2.16
N ARG A 179 14.17 -17.78 1.11
CA ARG A 179 14.39 -18.38 -0.23
C ARG A 179 13.75 -17.49 -1.30
N THR A 180 14.39 -17.40 -2.45
CA THR A 180 13.86 -16.70 -3.62
C THR A 180 14.10 -17.53 -4.87
N PRO A 181 13.14 -17.61 -5.82
CA PRO A 181 13.30 -18.35 -7.07
C PRO A 181 14.19 -17.61 -8.08
N ALA A 182 14.44 -16.31 -7.88
CA ALA A 182 15.26 -15.49 -8.75
C ALA A 182 16.11 -14.50 -7.94
N PRO A 183 17.22 -13.98 -8.48
CA PRO A 183 18.03 -12.97 -7.79
C PRO A 183 17.23 -11.72 -7.42
N LEU A 184 17.53 -11.13 -6.28
CA LEU A 184 16.85 -9.91 -5.79
C LEU A 184 17.30 -8.66 -6.56
N GLU A 185 18.61 -8.57 -6.82
CA GLU A 185 19.22 -7.36 -7.39
C GLU A 185 19.41 -7.41 -8.91
N ALA A 186 19.38 -8.58 -9.51
CA ALA A 186 19.62 -8.76 -10.94
C ALA A 186 18.42 -9.37 -11.66
N GLY A 187 18.20 -8.93 -12.90
CA GLY A 187 17.10 -9.41 -13.74
C GLY A 187 15.72 -8.96 -13.25
N GLY A 188 14.71 -9.73 -13.63
CA GLY A 188 13.31 -9.42 -13.34
C GLY A 188 12.69 -8.48 -14.35
N ARG A 189 11.37 -8.40 -14.33
CA ARG A 189 10.59 -7.46 -15.16
C ARG A 189 10.11 -6.32 -14.28
N TRP A 190 10.38 -5.09 -14.68
CA TRP A 190 10.14 -3.93 -13.85
C TRP A 190 9.13 -2.96 -14.45
N ALA A 191 8.36 -2.36 -13.56
CA ALA A 191 7.38 -1.35 -13.91
C ALA A 191 7.28 -0.29 -12.80
N VAL A 192 6.66 0.82 -13.14
CA VAL A 192 6.22 1.84 -12.20
C VAL A 192 4.70 1.77 -12.12
N GLN A 193 4.13 1.68 -10.92
CA GLN A 193 2.70 1.71 -10.68
C GLN A 193 2.33 3.00 -9.97
N ILE A 194 1.31 3.68 -10.49
CA ILE A 194 0.82 4.98 -10.03
C ILE A 194 -0.65 4.82 -9.66
N GLY A 195 -1.06 5.35 -8.56
CA GLY A 195 -2.44 5.34 -8.11
C GLY A 195 -2.54 5.56 -6.61
N SER A 196 -3.73 5.49 -6.05
CA SER A 196 -4.98 5.02 -6.69
C SER A 196 -5.82 6.21 -7.13
N PHE A 197 -6.47 6.08 -8.29
CA PHE A 197 -7.41 7.06 -8.79
C PHE A 197 -8.84 6.62 -8.42
N SER A 198 -9.66 7.55 -7.96
CA SER A 198 -11.06 7.28 -7.59
C SER A 198 -11.96 7.04 -8.80
N ASP A 199 -11.55 7.50 -9.97
CA ASP A 199 -12.29 7.36 -11.22
C ASP A 199 -11.39 7.02 -12.42
N GLU A 200 -12.01 6.46 -13.45
CA GLU A 200 -11.32 6.02 -14.66
C GLU A 200 -10.78 7.20 -15.48
N LYS A 201 -11.43 8.36 -15.40
CA LYS A 201 -11.07 9.53 -16.22
C LYS A 201 -9.68 10.05 -15.83
N GLY A 202 -9.41 10.23 -14.53
CA GLY A 202 -8.09 10.65 -14.03
C GLY A 202 -7.00 9.67 -14.45
N ALA A 203 -7.25 8.37 -14.32
CA ALA A 203 -6.31 7.35 -14.78
C ALA A 203 -6.04 7.42 -16.30
N ARG A 204 -7.07 7.64 -17.13
CA ARG A 204 -6.92 7.81 -18.58
C ARG A 204 -6.16 9.07 -18.97
N GLU A 205 -6.43 10.20 -18.33
CA GLU A 205 -5.73 11.45 -18.57
C GLU A 205 -4.22 11.31 -18.30
N LEU A 206 -3.86 10.62 -17.20
CA LEU A 206 -2.48 10.29 -16.93
C LEU A 206 -1.88 9.36 -17.99
N VAL A 207 -2.59 8.33 -18.43
CA VAL A 207 -2.13 7.43 -19.52
C VAL A 207 -1.82 8.23 -20.79
N ASP A 208 -2.72 9.12 -21.21
CA ASP A 208 -2.53 9.94 -22.40
C ASP A 208 -1.33 10.88 -22.29
N HIS A 209 -1.11 11.44 -21.10
CA HIS A 209 0.07 12.27 -20.82
C HIS A 209 1.37 11.45 -20.90
N LEU A 210 1.40 10.31 -20.26
CA LEU A 210 2.58 9.44 -20.17
C LEU A 210 2.91 8.80 -21.54
N GLN A 211 1.93 8.42 -22.35
CA GLN A 211 2.16 7.88 -23.68
C GLN A 211 2.79 8.90 -24.63
N ARG A 212 2.46 10.19 -24.49
CA ARG A 212 3.12 11.25 -25.26
C ARG A 212 4.58 11.44 -24.87
N ARG A 213 4.93 11.20 -23.59
CA ARG A 213 6.29 11.38 -23.06
C ARG A 213 7.16 10.12 -23.21
N TYR A 214 6.56 8.95 -23.07
CA TYR A 214 7.25 7.65 -23.04
C TYR A 214 6.78 6.73 -24.16
N HIS A 215 7.08 7.10 -25.42
CA HIS A 215 6.59 6.40 -26.64
C HIS A 215 6.93 4.91 -26.70
N THR A 216 8.00 4.48 -26.02
CA THR A 216 8.46 3.09 -25.98
C THR A 216 7.95 2.31 -24.76
N ALA A 217 7.34 2.99 -23.79
CA ALA A 217 6.82 2.36 -22.60
C ALA A 217 5.39 1.84 -22.85
N LYS A 218 5.11 0.64 -22.34
CA LYS A 218 3.74 0.12 -22.34
C LYS A 218 3.00 0.71 -21.14
N VAL A 219 2.03 1.57 -21.42
CA VAL A 219 1.16 2.18 -20.40
C VAL A 219 -0.18 1.46 -20.37
N LEU A 220 -0.60 1.02 -19.21
CA LEU A 220 -1.86 0.30 -19.00
C LEU A 220 -2.62 0.98 -17.85
N HIS A 221 -3.94 0.97 -17.94
CA HIS A 221 -4.81 1.28 -16.80
C HIS A 221 -5.69 0.07 -16.48
N PHE A 222 -6.05 -0.10 -15.21
CA PHE A 222 -6.88 -1.21 -14.74
C PHE A 222 -7.54 -0.85 -13.42
N SER A 223 -8.69 -1.45 -13.14
CA SER A 223 -9.36 -1.29 -11.84
C SER A 223 -8.97 -2.38 -10.86
N SER A 224 -8.92 -2.02 -9.57
CA SER A 224 -8.78 -2.98 -8.47
C SER A 224 -10.13 -3.62 -8.13
N PRO A 225 -10.15 -4.75 -7.38
CA PRO A 225 -11.38 -5.32 -6.84
C PRO A 225 -12.17 -4.39 -5.91
N THR A 226 -11.52 -3.37 -5.36
CA THR A 226 -12.11 -2.34 -4.51
C THR A 226 -12.62 -1.12 -5.27
N GLY A 227 -12.43 -1.10 -6.61
CA GLY A 227 -12.94 -0.05 -7.49
C GLY A 227 -11.96 1.06 -7.80
N ASP A 228 -10.76 1.05 -7.20
CA ASP A 228 -9.73 2.03 -7.52
C ASP A 228 -9.12 1.75 -8.90
N TRP A 229 -8.72 2.82 -9.59
CA TRP A 229 -8.03 2.74 -10.85
C TRP A 229 -6.53 2.95 -10.69
N TRP A 230 -5.74 2.22 -11.50
CA TRP A 230 -4.29 2.20 -11.44
C TRP A 230 -3.69 2.39 -12.82
N VAL A 231 -2.55 3.07 -12.88
CA VAL A 231 -1.75 3.21 -14.10
C VAL A 231 -0.43 2.50 -13.91
N ARG A 232 -0.04 1.68 -14.89
CA ARG A 232 1.24 0.96 -14.86
C ARG A 232 2.05 1.28 -16.11
N ILE A 233 3.30 1.66 -15.90
CA ILE A 233 4.26 1.91 -16.95
C ILE A 233 5.31 0.81 -16.90
N ARG A 234 5.35 -0.04 -17.93
CA ARG A 234 6.42 -1.01 -18.11
C ARG A 234 7.56 -0.35 -18.86
N VAL A 235 8.75 -0.37 -18.29
CA VAL A 235 9.94 0.23 -18.91
C VAL A 235 10.50 -0.65 -20.03
N LEU A 236 11.21 -0.04 -20.96
CA LEU A 236 11.91 -0.73 -22.03
C LEU A 236 12.99 -1.65 -21.44
N ASP A 237 13.15 -2.83 -22.03
CA ASP A 237 14.15 -3.85 -21.66
C ASP A 237 14.01 -4.38 -20.23
N ASP A 238 12.87 -4.11 -19.57
CA ASP A 238 12.62 -4.48 -18.17
C ASP A 238 13.71 -3.98 -17.19
N ASP A 239 14.38 -2.87 -17.53
CA ASP A 239 15.51 -2.32 -16.80
C ASP A 239 15.07 -1.70 -15.47
N ARG A 240 15.62 -2.23 -14.37
CA ARG A 240 15.32 -1.75 -13.01
C ARG A 240 15.73 -0.29 -12.81
N GLY A 241 16.93 0.09 -13.26
CA GLY A 241 17.44 1.44 -13.07
C GLY A 241 16.59 2.49 -13.79
N ARG A 242 16.09 2.16 -14.99
CA ARG A 242 15.11 2.99 -15.70
C ARG A 242 13.80 3.10 -14.94
N ALA A 243 13.31 1.99 -14.38
CA ALA A 243 12.06 2.01 -13.59
C ALA A 243 12.23 2.83 -12.30
N GLU A 244 13.35 2.71 -11.61
CA GLU A 244 13.68 3.52 -10.43
C GLU A 244 13.79 5.01 -10.75
N THR A 245 14.43 5.36 -11.87
CA THR A 245 14.54 6.74 -12.35
C THR A 245 13.15 7.30 -12.67
N LEU A 246 12.36 6.54 -13.42
CA LEU A 246 10.99 6.93 -13.75
C LEU A 246 10.13 7.12 -12.49
N ALA A 247 10.24 6.22 -11.50
CA ALA A 247 9.50 6.33 -10.24
C ALA A 247 9.89 7.60 -9.46
N ARG A 248 11.18 7.98 -9.46
CA ARG A 248 11.63 9.22 -8.80
C ARG A 248 11.23 10.50 -9.52
N GLU A 249 11.19 10.46 -10.85
CA GLU A 249 10.87 11.64 -11.67
C GLU A 249 9.36 11.83 -11.90
N THR A 250 8.56 10.81 -11.63
CA THR A 250 7.11 10.89 -11.78
C THR A 250 6.52 11.45 -10.51
N ALA A 251 6.09 12.71 -10.56
CA ALA A 251 5.26 13.32 -9.53
C ALA A 251 3.83 13.41 -10.07
N THR A 252 2.86 13.03 -9.27
CA THR A 252 1.43 13.17 -9.57
C THR A 252 0.75 13.86 -8.40
N GLU A 253 -0.23 14.73 -8.69
CA GLU A 253 -1.09 15.33 -7.67
C GLU A 253 -2.03 14.26 -7.07
N GLU A 254 -2.28 13.22 -7.84
CA GLU A 254 -3.20 12.14 -7.52
C GLU A 254 -2.43 10.81 -7.42
N GLY A 255 -2.21 10.35 -6.20
CA GLY A 255 -1.69 9.03 -5.93
C GLY A 255 -0.18 8.89 -5.84
N SER A 256 0.22 7.85 -5.14
CA SER A 256 1.62 7.51 -4.89
C SER A 256 2.23 6.72 -6.04
N VAL A 257 3.54 6.82 -6.17
CA VAL A 257 4.31 6.16 -7.23
C VAL A 257 5.15 5.04 -6.64
N PHE A 258 5.02 3.84 -7.19
CA PHE A 258 5.67 2.65 -6.67
C PHE A 258 6.48 1.92 -7.74
N LEU A 259 7.72 1.54 -7.38
CA LEU A 259 8.49 0.57 -8.13
C LEU A 259 7.89 -0.82 -7.93
N VAL A 260 7.71 -1.57 -9.00
CA VAL A 260 7.08 -2.91 -8.97
C VAL A 260 7.87 -3.88 -9.83
N ARG A 261 8.17 -5.05 -9.27
CA ARG A 261 8.65 -6.21 -10.03
C ARG A 261 7.46 -7.04 -10.52
N LEU A 262 7.49 -7.53 -11.77
CA LEU A 262 6.34 -8.20 -12.40
C LEU A 262 6.45 -9.74 -12.44
N ASP A 263 7.60 -10.31 -12.09
CA ASP A 263 7.87 -11.76 -12.07
C ASP A 263 8.15 -12.31 -10.69
#